data_abcefdea0d107e7260923267bec35965
#
_entry.id   abcefdea0d107e7260923267bec35965
#
_cell.length_a   1.000
_cell.length_b   1.000
_cell.length_c   1.000
_cell.angle_alpha   90.00
_cell.angle_beta   90.00
_cell.angle_gamma   90.00
#
_symmetry.space_group_name_H-M   'P 1'
#
loop_
_entity.id
_entity.type
_entity.pdbx_description
1 polymer ?
#
loop_
_entity_poly.entity_id
_entity_poly.type
_entity_poly.pdbx_seq_one_letter_code
_entity_poly.pdbx_strand_id
1 'polypeptide(L)'
;MARLAAVTCAVLASGLILAVAASAAPALRVGVTDDAWLEFGPGTLEERVAELQEMGVQVVRVTLDWYEIETEQGTYDWARDGQLLDALRAAGIEPVVAIWGTPSWANGGGKPNVPPKASATFASFARAAAERFPWVRRWIVWNEPNQRRWLLPPSPVAYVTKLLNPGGAAIKSVIPKASIGGGATAPRGASGGMSPVDFMRGMGRAGAHLDAYAHHPHPLSPAETPFTGGCSWCRTISMATLDRLVDETRAVFGSRTRIWLTELGYQTNPPDKILGVNWAKQARFVAEAQLRAYEASRVDLLVQYLVRDEPKLGAWQSGLETVAGKVKPAMASFTLPLAQVSRTGPATRVWGQVRTGTGRRPYILQRRAGVDWVRVGVAAETNVLGFFERTVRAAQGTQLRLYDPETRRSSPTIIVR
;
A
#
# COMPACT_ATOMS: atom_id res chain seq x y z
N MET A 1 40.75 -62.59 42.06
CA MET A 1 40.09 -61.32 42.41
C MET A 1 40.14 -60.40 41.19
N ALA A 2 39.08 -60.40 40.40
CA ALA A 2 38.94 -59.58 39.21
C ALA A 2 38.14 -58.34 39.52
N ARG A 3 38.66 -57.13 39.24
CA ARG A 3 37.92 -55.84 39.35
C ARG A 3 37.36 -55.53 38.01
N LEU A 4 36.04 -55.47 37.89
CA LEU A 4 35.29 -54.89 36.77
C LEU A 4 35.38 -53.36 36.87
N ALA A 5 35.84 -52.73 35.76
CA ALA A 5 35.74 -51.30 35.57
C ALA A 5 34.48 -51.02 34.74
N ALA A 6 33.57 -50.24 35.29
CA ALA A 6 32.38 -49.75 34.59
C ALA A 6 32.77 -48.50 33.75
N VAL A 7 32.60 -48.58 32.46
CA VAL A 7 32.72 -47.41 31.56
C VAL A 7 31.38 -46.76 31.40
N THR A 8 31.24 -45.54 31.91
CA THR A 8 30.03 -44.71 31.74
C THR A 8 30.14 -43.90 30.44
N CYS A 9 29.37 -44.28 29.42
CA CYS A 9 29.22 -43.46 28.20
C CYS A 9 28.28 -42.28 28.46
N ALA A 10 28.83 -41.09 28.48
CA ALA A 10 28.04 -39.86 28.46
C ALA A 10 27.65 -39.54 26.99
N VAL A 11 26.35 -39.63 26.70
CA VAL A 11 25.77 -39.21 25.42
C VAL A 11 25.56 -37.71 25.47
N LEU A 12 26.42 -36.95 24.78
CA LEU A 12 26.22 -35.52 24.53
C LEU A 12 25.18 -35.37 23.41
N ALA A 13 23.97 -35.02 23.79
CA ALA A 13 22.92 -34.60 22.87
C ALA A 13 23.23 -33.17 22.37
N SER A 14 23.92 -33.07 21.23
CA SER A 14 24.11 -31.80 20.51
C SER A 14 22.77 -31.36 19.90
N GLY A 15 22.04 -30.49 20.58
CA GLY A 15 20.86 -29.82 20.05
C GLY A 15 21.25 -28.91 18.88
N LEU A 16 20.96 -29.34 17.65
CA LEU A 16 21.01 -28.45 16.48
C LEU A 16 19.99 -27.34 16.67
N ILE A 17 20.44 -26.16 17.07
CA ILE A 17 19.65 -24.94 16.96
C ILE A 17 19.65 -24.58 15.46
N LEU A 18 18.60 -24.97 14.75
CA LEU A 18 18.32 -24.44 13.43
C LEU A 18 18.11 -22.93 13.58
N ALA A 19 19.15 -22.16 13.28
CA ALA A 19 19.02 -20.73 13.04
C ALA A 19 18.06 -20.55 11.86
N VAL A 20 16.82 -20.20 12.13
CA VAL A 20 15.89 -19.69 11.12
C VAL A 20 16.60 -18.48 10.54
N ALA A 21 17.05 -18.59 9.29
CA ALA A 21 17.62 -17.46 8.56
C ALA A 21 16.60 -16.32 8.66
N ALA A 22 16.99 -15.23 9.29
CA ALA A 22 16.19 -14.03 9.34
C ALA A 22 15.92 -13.64 7.88
N SER A 23 14.70 -13.86 7.40
CA SER A 23 14.24 -13.34 6.12
C SER A 23 14.57 -11.85 6.13
N ALA A 24 15.30 -11.37 5.11
CA ALA A 24 15.59 -9.96 4.98
C ALA A 24 14.26 -9.20 5.11
N ALA A 25 14.18 -8.26 6.05
CA ALA A 25 12.97 -7.50 6.31
C ALA A 25 12.43 -6.95 4.98
N PRO A 26 11.15 -7.18 4.66
CA PRO A 26 10.58 -6.68 3.42
C PRO A 26 10.80 -5.17 3.34
N ALA A 27 11.18 -4.67 2.17
CA ALA A 27 11.36 -3.24 1.92
C ALA A 27 10.00 -2.51 1.76
N LEU A 28 8.96 -2.95 2.48
CA LEU A 28 7.63 -2.37 2.43
C LEU A 28 7.66 -0.91 2.86
N ARG A 29 7.14 -0.03 1.99
CA ARG A 29 6.85 1.37 2.28
C ARG A 29 5.36 1.58 2.38
N VAL A 30 4.94 2.37 3.36
CA VAL A 30 3.53 2.67 3.63
C VAL A 30 3.28 4.15 3.40
N GLY A 31 2.18 4.46 2.74
CA GLY A 31 1.82 5.83 2.40
C GLY A 31 0.33 6.05 2.21
N VAL A 32 0.01 7.17 1.59
CA VAL A 32 -1.35 7.61 1.33
C VAL A 32 -1.54 8.07 -0.12
N THR A 33 -2.80 8.09 -0.57
CA THR A 33 -3.23 8.81 -1.77
C THR A 33 -4.55 9.52 -1.45
N ASP A 34 -4.59 10.81 -1.71
CA ASP A 34 -5.78 11.66 -1.58
C ASP A 34 -5.50 12.97 -2.33
N ASP A 35 -5.62 12.92 -3.65
CA ASP A 35 -5.31 14.08 -4.50
C ASP A 35 -6.15 15.29 -4.12
N ALA A 36 -7.44 15.08 -3.81
CA ALA A 36 -8.34 16.18 -3.41
C ALA A 36 -7.94 16.81 -2.07
N TRP A 37 -7.52 16.03 -1.09
CA TRP A 37 -7.05 16.57 0.19
C TRP A 37 -5.68 17.25 0.04
N LEU A 38 -4.79 16.71 -0.78
CA LEU A 38 -3.50 17.32 -1.07
C LEU A 38 -3.65 18.68 -1.77
N GLU A 39 -4.65 18.83 -2.62
CA GLU A 39 -4.90 20.06 -3.38
C GLU A 39 -5.77 21.07 -2.62
N PHE A 40 -6.89 20.60 -2.06
CA PHE A 40 -7.95 21.44 -1.50
C PHE A 40 -8.20 21.23 0.01
N GLY A 41 -7.35 20.44 0.67
CA GLY A 41 -7.47 20.19 2.11
C GLY A 41 -7.28 21.45 2.95
N PRO A 42 -7.54 21.38 4.27
CA PRO A 42 -7.41 22.51 5.16
C PRO A 42 -5.95 22.99 5.28
N GLY A 43 -5.79 24.25 5.59
CA GLY A 43 -4.48 24.88 5.76
C GLY A 43 -3.71 25.06 4.44
N THR A 44 -2.42 25.29 4.56
CA THR A 44 -1.52 25.42 3.41
C THR A 44 -1.04 24.04 2.94
N LEU A 45 -0.41 23.97 1.76
CA LEU A 45 0.22 22.76 1.27
C LEU A 45 1.34 22.28 2.22
N GLU A 46 2.12 23.20 2.73
CA GLU A 46 3.22 22.92 3.66
C GLU A 46 2.71 22.30 4.97
N GLU A 47 1.59 22.81 5.50
CA GLU A 47 0.93 22.25 6.69
C GLU A 47 0.42 20.84 6.43
N ARG A 48 -0.21 20.57 5.29
CA ARG A 48 -0.64 19.21 4.91
C ARG A 48 0.54 18.25 4.73
N VAL A 49 1.62 18.71 4.12
CA VAL A 49 2.83 17.90 3.97
C VAL A 49 3.50 17.63 5.33
N ALA A 50 3.51 18.60 6.24
CA ALA A 50 4.00 18.40 7.62
C ALA A 50 3.13 17.37 8.37
N GLU A 51 1.81 17.41 8.22
CA GLU A 51 0.92 16.39 8.76
C GLU A 51 1.26 14.97 8.25
N LEU A 52 1.54 14.83 6.95
CA LEU A 52 1.99 13.54 6.40
C LEU A 52 3.30 13.06 7.02
N GLN A 53 4.25 13.95 7.31
CA GLN A 53 5.49 13.61 8.02
C GLN A 53 5.20 13.14 9.45
N GLU A 54 4.31 13.81 10.18
CA GLU A 54 3.89 13.42 11.53
C GLU A 54 3.15 12.08 11.54
N MET A 55 2.42 11.75 10.48
CA MET A 55 1.79 10.44 10.30
C MET A 55 2.82 9.34 9.99
N GLY A 56 4.07 9.68 9.71
CA GLY A 56 5.10 8.75 9.28
C GLY A 56 4.88 8.21 7.86
N VAL A 57 4.28 9.02 6.99
CA VAL A 57 4.08 8.70 5.56
C VAL A 57 5.41 8.62 4.86
N GLN A 58 5.70 7.50 4.20
CA GLN A 58 6.94 7.26 3.49
C GLN A 58 6.81 7.50 1.98
N VAL A 59 5.61 7.30 1.46
CA VAL A 59 5.29 7.51 0.05
C VAL A 59 3.93 8.20 -0.10
N VAL A 60 3.78 9.03 -1.13
CA VAL A 60 2.49 9.61 -1.53
C VAL A 60 2.25 9.28 -3.00
N ARG A 61 1.13 8.63 -3.31
CA ARG A 61 0.71 8.47 -4.69
C ARG A 61 0.00 9.75 -5.13
N VAL A 62 0.48 10.35 -6.22
CA VAL A 62 -0.03 11.58 -6.82
C VAL A 62 -0.44 11.27 -8.26
N THR A 63 -1.58 11.79 -8.70
CA THR A 63 -2.04 11.64 -10.08
C THR A 63 -1.69 12.88 -10.89
N LEU A 64 -1.01 12.69 -12.02
CA LEU A 64 -0.86 13.71 -13.06
C LEU A 64 -1.98 13.51 -14.09
N ASP A 65 -2.92 14.43 -14.10
CA ASP A 65 -4.04 14.43 -15.05
C ASP A 65 -3.58 15.01 -16.38
N TRP A 66 -3.13 14.13 -17.31
CA TRP A 66 -2.61 14.56 -18.61
C TRP A 66 -3.55 15.49 -19.36
N TYR A 67 -4.86 15.23 -19.31
CA TYR A 67 -5.87 16.03 -20.01
C TYR A 67 -6.03 17.45 -19.44
N GLU A 68 -5.60 17.70 -18.20
CA GLU A 68 -5.56 19.03 -17.58
C GLU A 68 -4.22 19.73 -17.79
N ILE A 69 -3.12 18.97 -17.71
CA ILE A 69 -1.75 19.50 -17.82
C ILE A 69 -1.43 19.92 -19.26
N GLU A 70 -1.90 19.18 -20.28
CA GLU A 70 -1.62 19.41 -21.70
C GLU A 70 -2.92 19.61 -22.47
N THR A 71 -3.60 20.73 -22.21
CA THR A 71 -4.85 21.11 -22.90
C THR A 71 -4.64 21.39 -24.37
N GLU A 72 -3.45 21.91 -24.73
CA GLU A 72 -2.96 22.12 -26.10
C GLU A 72 -1.66 21.33 -26.29
N GLN A 73 -1.53 20.67 -27.44
CA GLN A 73 -0.37 19.80 -27.74
C GLN A 73 0.96 20.55 -27.59
N GLY A 74 1.82 20.02 -26.72
CA GLY A 74 3.16 20.56 -26.48
C GLY A 74 3.19 21.73 -25.48
N THR A 75 2.05 22.15 -24.94
CA THR A 75 1.94 23.21 -23.92
C THR A 75 1.55 22.60 -22.59
N TYR A 76 2.43 22.69 -21.58
CA TYR A 76 2.25 22.02 -20.29
C TYR A 76 2.08 23.02 -19.14
N ASP A 77 1.02 22.88 -18.37
CA ASP A 77 0.85 23.57 -17.09
C ASP A 77 1.24 22.63 -15.93
N TRP A 78 2.44 22.84 -15.40
CA TRP A 78 2.97 22.09 -14.25
C TRP A 78 2.84 22.82 -12.92
N ALA A 79 2.14 23.98 -12.88
CA ALA A 79 2.20 24.85 -11.70
C ALA A 79 1.73 24.14 -10.44
N ARG A 80 0.54 23.53 -10.49
CA ARG A 80 -0.07 22.82 -9.36
C ARG A 80 0.75 21.60 -8.95
N ASP A 81 0.95 20.70 -9.90
CA ASP A 81 1.61 19.42 -9.64
C ASP A 81 3.09 19.59 -9.27
N GLY A 82 3.73 20.63 -9.85
CA GLY A 82 5.09 21.00 -9.51
C GLY A 82 5.24 21.44 -8.07
N GLN A 83 4.36 22.31 -7.58
CA GLN A 83 4.37 22.74 -6.19
C GLN A 83 4.20 21.55 -5.23
N LEU A 84 3.24 20.67 -5.50
CA LEU A 84 3.00 19.47 -4.67
C LEU A 84 4.21 18.54 -4.66
N LEU A 85 4.73 18.18 -5.83
CA LEU A 85 5.84 17.25 -5.93
C LEU A 85 7.14 17.82 -5.33
N ASP A 86 7.40 19.12 -5.50
CA ASP A 86 8.55 19.81 -4.90
C ASP A 86 8.41 19.88 -3.36
N ALA A 87 7.21 20.11 -2.82
CA ALA A 87 6.95 20.08 -1.37
C ALA A 87 7.15 18.68 -0.77
N LEU A 88 6.66 17.62 -1.42
CA LEU A 88 6.90 16.23 -0.99
C LEU A 88 8.41 15.90 -1.00
N ARG A 89 9.13 16.32 -2.04
CA ARG A 89 10.58 16.14 -2.14
C ARG A 89 11.32 16.84 -1.02
N ALA A 90 10.97 18.10 -0.73
CA ALA A 90 11.57 18.87 0.35
C ALA A 90 11.35 18.22 1.72
N ALA A 91 10.17 17.59 1.91
CA ALA A 91 9.81 16.87 3.12
C ALA A 91 10.45 15.46 3.22
N GLY A 92 11.18 15.01 2.19
CA GLY A 92 11.74 13.65 2.14
C GLY A 92 10.70 12.54 1.95
N ILE A 93 9.49 12.89 1.53
CA ILE A 93 8.42 11.94 1.20
C ILE A 93 8.55 11.54 -0.26
N GLU A 94 8.62 10.25 -0.54
CA GLU A 94 8.79 9.76 -1.92
C GLU A 94 7.46 9.79 -2.68
N PRO A 95 7.35 10.51 -3.82
CA PRO A 95 6.18 10.44 -4.65
C PRO A 95 6.17 9.17 -5.51
N VAL A 96 4.98 8.59 -5.67
CA VAL A 96 4.64 7.55 -6.64
C VAL A 96 3.69 8.20 -7.64
N VAL A 97 4.20 8.59 -8.80
CA VAL A 97 3.45 9.39 -9.76
C VAL A 97 2.67 8.50 -10.70
N ALA A 98 1.35 8.67 -10.74
CA ALA A 98 0.45 8.02 -11.69
C ALA A 98 0.09 9.00 -12.81
N ILE A 99 0.19 8.57 -14.05
CA ILE A 99 -0.24 9.37 -15.22
C ILE A 99 -1.58 8.82 -15.70
N TRP A 100 -2.59 9.68 -15.81
CA TRP A 100 -3.92 9.30 -16.28
C TRP A 100 -4.56 10.38 -17.17
N GLY A 101 -5.51 9.93 -18.01
CA GLY A 101 -6.44 10.78 -18.76
C GLY A 101 -5.87 11.34 -20.06
N THR A 102 -6.53 11.08 -21.18
CA THR A 102 -6.13 11.56 -22.49
C THR A 102 -6.80 12.89 -22.80
N PRO A 103 -6.07 13.95 -23.19
CA PRO A 103 -6.68 15.19 -23.65
C PRO A 103 -7.46 14.99 -24.95
N SER A 104 -8.49 15.81 -25.16
CA SER A 104 -9.42 15.67 -26.29
C SER A 104 -8.76 15.77 -27.66
N TRP A 105 -7.72 16.58 -27.79
CA TRP A 105 -6.93 16.71 -29.03
C TRP A 105 -6.21 15.41 -29.40
N ALA A 106 -5.77 14.60 -28.42
CA ALA A 106 -5.03 13.37 -28.65
C ALA A 106 -5.92 12.16 -28.96
N ASN A 107 -7.19 12.16 -28.53
CA ASN A 107 -8.12 11.05 -28.73
C ASN A 107 -9.25 11.35 -29.75
N GLY A 108 -9.25 12.55 -30.35
CA GLY A 108 -10.24 12.97 -31.36
C GLY A 108 -11.55 13.45 -30.77
N GLY A 109 -11.51 14.19 -29.68
CA GLY A 109 -12.68 14.79 -29.03
C GLY A 109 -13.36 13.86 -28.02
N GLY A 110 -12.73 12.72 -27.67
CA GLY A 110 -13.27 11.77 -26.70
C GLY A 110 -13.07 12.21 -25.25
N LYS A 111 -13.69 11.47 -24.33
CA LYS A 111 -13.50 11.66 -22.89
C LYS A 111 -12.08 11.22 -22.47
N PRO A 112 -11.56 11.69 -21.30
CA PRO A 112 -10.21 11.34 -20.84
C PRO A 112 -9.92 9.84 -20.68
N ASN A 113 -10.95 9.01 -20.49
CA ASN A 113 -10.81 7.56 -20.41
C ASN A 113 -10.66 6.84 -21.78
N VAL A 114 -10.72 7.57 -22.89
CA VAL A 114 -10.45 7.01 -24.23
C VAL A 114 -8.96 7.14 -24.51
N PRO A 115 -8.24 6.03 -24.84
CA PRO A 115 -6.81 6.10 -25.08
C PRO A 115 -6.48 6.97 -26.32
N PRO A 116 -5.26 7.51 -26.41
CA PRO A 116 -4.87 8.33 -27.54
C PRO A 116 -4.92 7.55 -28.86
N LYS A 117 -5.16 8.24 -29.96
CA LYS A 117 -5.11 7.65 -31.31
C LYS A 117 -3.69 7.14 -31.63
N ALA A 118 -2.68 7.97 -31.40
CA ALA A 118 -1.28 7.62 -31.58
C ALA A 118 -0.57 7.44 -30.22
N SER A 119 0.12 6.31 -30.02
CA SER A 119 0.89 6.04 -28.81
C SER A 119 2.02 7.04 -28.56
N ALA A 120 2.54 7.64 -29.63
CA ALA A 120 3.60 8.64 -29.55
C ALA A 120 3.18 9.89 -28.77
N THR A 121 1.90 10.27 -28.78
CA THR A 121 1.43 11.44 -28.01
C THR A 121 1.51 11.19 -26.51
N PHE A 122 1.12 10.00 -26.04
CA PHE A 122 1.29 9.62 -24.63
C PHE A 122 2.77 9.51 -24.24
N ALA A 123 3.59 8.92 -25.12
CA ALA A 123 5.03 8.84 -24.89
C ALA A 123 5.68 10.22 -24.76
N SER A 124 5.25 11.20 -25.59
CA SER A 124 5.74 12.59 -25.49
C SER A 124 5.39 13.23 -24.15
N PHE A 125 4.14 13.10 -23.69
CA PHE A 125 3.75 13.59 -22.38
C PHE A 125 4.52 12.91 -21.25
N ALA A 126 4.62 11.58 -21.26
CA ALA A 126 5.36 10.81 -20.27
C ALA A 126 6.85 11.22 -20.21
N ARG A 127 7.45 11.53 -21.36
CA ARG A 127 8.80 12.09 -21.44
C ARG A 127 8.87 13.48 -20.80
N ALA A 128 7.97 14.39 -21.17
CA ALA A 128 7.93 15.75 -20.65
C ALA A 128 7.75 15.75 -19.11
N ALA A 129 6.89 14.86 -18.59
CA ALA A 129 6.72 14.67 -17.14
C ALA A 129 8.02 14.17 -16.47
N ALA A 130 8.72 13.21 -17.09
CA ALA A 130 9.98 12.71 -16.57
C ALA A 130 11.10 13.78 -16.62
N GLU A 131 11.15 14.61 -17.67
CA GLU A 131 12.08 15.74 -17.80
C GLU A 131 11.79 16.83 -16.75
N ARG A 132 10.52 17.10 -16.46
CA ARG A 132 10.10 18.07 -15.42
C ARG A 132 10.42 17.56 -14.01
N PHE A 133 10.29 16.22 -13.76
CA PHE A 133 10.48 15.61 -12.46
C PHE A 133 11.54 14.49 -12.47
N PRO A 134 12.80 14.77 -12.82
CA PRO A 134 13.84 13.74 -13.07
C PRO A 134 14.26 12.99 -11.78
N TRP A 135 13.83 13.45 -10.62
CA TRP A 135 14.08 12.84 -9.32
C TRP A 135 13.00 11.84 -8.89
N VAL A 136 11.86 11.78 -9.59
CA VAL A 136 10.80 10.80 -9.32
C VAL A 136 11.25 9.41 -9.74
N ARG A 137 11.18 8.45 -8.82
CA ARG A 137 11.68 7.08 -9.03
C ARG A 137 10.60 6.07 -9.40
N ARG A 138 9.35 6.31 -8.97
CA ARG A 138 8.23 5.38 -9.19
C ARG A 138 7.13 6.04 -10.01
N TRP A 139 6.81 5.40 -11.13
CA TRP A 139 5.80 5.87 -12.06
C TRP A 139 4.75 4.78 -12.29
N ILE A 140 3.49 5.13 -12.29
CA ILE A 140 2.37 4.27 -12.62
C ILE A 140 1.78 4.77 -13.93
N VAL A 141 1.62 3.84 -14.87
CA VAL A 141 0.97 4.17 -16.14
C VAL A 141 -0.51 3.82 -16.02
N TRP A 142 -1.33 4.87 -16.05
CA TRP A 142 -2.80 4.82 -15.99
C TRP A 142 -3.37 4.45 -14.62
N ASN A 143 -4.73 4.53 -14.53
CA ASN A 143 -5.52 4.15 -13.36
C ASN A 143 -6.60 3.15 -13.76
N GLU A 144 -6.76 2.07 -13.03
CA GLU A 144 -7.79 1.02 -13.16
C GLU A 144 -8.21 0.67 -14.60
N PRO A 145 -7.25 0.38 -15.52
CA PRO A 145 -7.55 0.18 -16.94
C PRO A 145 -8.43 -1.04 -17.21
N ASN A 146 -8.68 -1.87 -16.21
CA ASN A 146 -9.64 -2.97 -16.27
C ASN A 146 -11.10 -2.52 -16.10
N GLN A 147 -11.35 -1.21 -15.85
CA GLN A 147 -12.67 -0.61 -15.65
C GLN A 147 -13.03 0.34 -16.80
N ARG A 148 -14.27 0.26 -17.31
CA ARG A 148 -14.78 1.18 -18.35
C ARG A 148 -14.75 2.65 -17.94
N ARG A 149 -14.84 2.92 -16.64
CA ARG A 149 -14.75 4.28 -16.10
C ARG A 149 -13.40 4.92 -16.42
N TRP A 150 -12.33 4.11 -16.41
CA TRP A 150 -10.96 4.58 -16.49
C TRP A 150 -10.26 4.29 -17.82
N LEU A 151 -10.69 3.23 -18.53
CA LEU A 151 -10.21 2.94 -19.90
C LEU A 151 -11.38 2.44 -20.76
N LEU A 152 -11.64 3.06 -21.88
CA LEU A 152 -12.75 2.74 -22.77
C LEU A 152 -12.27 2.50 -24.20
N PRO A 153 -12.38 1.24 -24.71
CA PRO A 153 -12.78 0.02 -24.01
C PRO A 153 -11.67 -0.43 -23.02
N PRO A 154 -12.02 -1.22 -21.98
CA PRO A 154 -11.03 -1.82 -21.09
C PRO A 154 -10.31 -2.97 -21.82
N SER A 155 -9.29 -2.63 -22.56
CA SER A 155 -8.53 -3.56 -23.43
C SER A 155 -7.08 -3.68 -22.94
N PRO A 156 -6.63 -4.87 -22.51
CA PRO A 156 -5.25 -5.11 -22.15
C PRO A 156 -4.27 -4.80 -23.31
N VAL A 157 -4.67 -5.12 -24.55
CA VAL A 157 -3.85 -4.85 -25.74
C VAL A 157 -3.69 -3.33 -25.94
N ALA A 158 -4.80 -2.58 -25.96
CA ALA A 158 -4.74 -1.12 -26.11
C ALA A 158 -3.95 -0.46 -24.97
N TYR A 159 -4.17 -0.93 -23.73
CA TYR A 159 -3.41 -0.47 -22.57
C TYR A 159 -1.90 -0.66 -22.74
N VAL A 160 -1.47 -1.88 -23.13
CA VAL A 160 -0.05 -2.20 -23.26
C VAL A 160 0.57 -1.45 -24.44
N THR A 161 -0.09 -1.45 -25.62
CA THR A 161 0.52 -0.93 -26.84
C THR A 161 0.42 0.58 -27.00
N LYS A 162 -0.59 1.21 -26.39
CA LYS A 162 -0.78 2.66 -26.51
C LYS A 162 -0.31 3.47 -25.31
N LEU A 163 -0.24 2.83 -24.13
CA LEU A 163 0.03 3.53 -22.87
C LEU A 163 1.26 2.95 -22.17
N LEU A 164 1.18 1.70 -21.66
CA LEU A 164 2.19 1.17 -20.73
C LEU A 164 3.59 1.11 -21.35
N ASN A 165 3.75 0.42 -22.49
CA ASN A 165 5.06 0.22 -23.09
C ASN A 165 5.65 1.54 -23.66
N PRO A 166 4.90 2.36 -24.43
CA PRO A 166 5.45 3.61 -24.93
C PRO A 166 5.72 4.63 -23.82
N GLY A 167 4.83 4.77 -22.83
CA GLY A 167 5.05 5.66 -21.70
C GLY A 167 6.21 5.23 -20.82
N GLY A 168 6.27 3.94 -20.47
CA GLY A 168 7.37 3.39 -19.66
C GLY A 168 8.74 3.53 -20.34
N ALA A 169 8.81 3.29 -21.65
CA ALA A 169 10.03 3.49 -22.43
C ALA A 169 10.45 4.96 -22.47
N ALA A 170 9.49 5.87 -22.64
CA ALA A 170 9.73 7.31 -22.65
C ALA A 170 10.27 7.80 -21.29
N ILE A 171 9.67 7.39 -20.18
CA ILE A 171 10.16 7.71 -18.82
C ILE A 171 11.58 7.18 -18.62
N LYS A 172 11.83 5.91 -18.94
CA LYS A 172 13.15 5.29 -18.76
C LYS A 172 14.24 5.89 -19.66
N SER A 173 13.88 6.48 -20.79
CA SER A 173 14.85 7.18 -21.62
C SER A 173 15.40 8.46 -20.99
N VAL A 174 14.63 9.09 -20.08
CA VAL A 174 15.03 10.25 -19.28
C VAL A 174 15.60 9.81 -17.94
N ILE A 175 14.94 8.87 -17.28
CA ILE A 175 15.30 8.36 -15.95
C ILE A 175 15.56 6.85 -16.04
N PRO A 176 16.76 6.40 -16.43
CA PRO A 176 17.05 4.97 -16.66
C PRO A 176 16.79 4.06 -15.47
N LYS A 177 16.85 4.60 -14.24
CA LYS A 177 16.59 3.87 -12.98
C LYS A 177 15.15 4.02 -12.47
N ALA A 178 14.25 4.63 -13.24
CA ALA A 178 12.84 4.68 -12.87
C ALA A 178 12.23 3.26 -12.86
N SER A 179 11.38 3.01 -11.88
CA SER A 179 10.56 1.81 -11.80
C SER A 179 9.18 2.11 -12.36
N ILE A 180 8.73 1.29 -13.33
CA ILE A 180 7.45 1.44 -14.00
C ILE A 180 6.45 0.45 -13.42
N GLY A 181 5.39 0.97 -12.81
CA GLY A 181 4.21 0.23 -12.39
C GLY A 181 3.18 0.16 -13.51
N GLY A 182 2.74 -1.04 -13.82
CA GLY A 182 1.66 -1.29 -14.76
C GLY A 182 0.49 -2.01 -14.09
N GLY A 183 -0.67 -1.95 -14.73
CA GLY A 183 -1.89 -2.55 -14.20
C GLY A 183 -2.73 -1.56 -13.39
N ALA A 184 -2.34 -1.24 -12.15
CA ALA A 184 -3.13 -0.44 -11.21
C ALA A 184 -4.63 -0.84 -11.24
N THR A 185 -4.88 -2.16 -11.23
CA THR A 185 -6.21 -2.73 -11.51
C THR A 185 -7.13 -2.66 -10.30
N ALA A 186 -8.42 -2.35 -10.53
CA ALA A 186 -9.48 -2.52 -9.53
C ALA A 186 -9.64 -3.99 -9.13
N PRO A 187 -10.18 -4.29 -7.92
CA PRO A 187 -10.26 -5.66 -7.38
C PRO A 187 -11.20 -6.59 -8.16
N ARG A 188 -12.09 -6.04 -8.98
CA ARG A 188 -13.11 -6.77 -9.78
C ARG A 188 -13.40 -6.03 -11.08
N GLY A 189 -13.97 -6.74 -12.08
CA GLY A 189 -14.63 -6.09 -13.21
C GLY A 189 -15.98 -5.54 -12.77
N ALA A 190 -16.21 -4.23 -12.87
CA ALA A 190 -17.55 -3.66 -12.81
C ALA A 190 -18.28 -3.90 -14.15
N SER A 191 -19.55 -3.47 -14.27
CA SER A 191 -20.35 -3.66 -15.48
C SER A 191 -19.59 -3.25 -16.75
N GLY A 192 -19.31 -4.23 -17.62
CA GLY A 192 -18.52 -4.07 -18.83
C GLY A 192 -17.01 -3.88 -18.63
N GLY A 193 -16.51 -4.07 -17.41
CA GLY A 193 -15.07 -4.16 -17.09
C GLY A 193 -14.55 -5.61 -17.15
N MET A 194 -13.25 -5.76 -16.93
CA MET A 194 -12.58 -7.06 -16.85
C MET A 194 -12.13 -7.38 -15.43
N SER A 195 -12.08 -8.66 -15.06
CA SER A 195 -11.46 -9.06 -13.80
C SER A 195 -9.96 -8.70 -13.82
N PRO A 196 -9.33 -8.40 -12.65
CA PRO A 196 -7.90 -8.12 -12.59
C PRO A 196 -7.05 -9.28 -13.13
N VAL A 197 -7.45 -10.52 -12.90
CA VAL A 197 -6.76 -11.72 -13.40
C VAL A 197 -6.79 -11.79 -14.92
N ASP A 198 -7.98 -11.59 -15.55
CA ASP A 198 -8.08 -11.63 -17.00
C ASP A 198 -7.33 -10.48 -17.66
N PHE A 199 -7.40 -9.30 -17.06
CA PHE A 199 -6.67 -8.13 -17.53
C PHE A 199 -5.16 -8.35 -17.46
N MET A 200 -4.65 -8.83 -16.32
CA MET A 200 -3.24 -9.15 -16.10
C MET A 200 -2.72 -10.16 -17.13
N ARG A 201 -3.44 -11.27 -17.32
CA ARG A 201 -3.10 -12.30 -18.30
C ARG A 201 -3.14 -11.75 -19.73
N GLY A 202 -4.09 -10.85 -20.01
CA GLY A 202 -4.16 -10.11 -21.28
C GLY A 202 -2.97 -9.20 -21.52
N MET A 203 -2.50 -8.50 -20.47
CA MET A 203 -1.27 -7.68 -20.52
C MET A 203 -0.04 -8.54 -20.85
N GLY A 204 0.11 -9.71 -20.17
CA GLY A 204 1.21 -10.62 -20.46
C GLY A 204 1.23 -11.08 -21.92
N ARG A 205 0.06 -11.49 -22.46
CA ARG A 205 -0.07 -11.88 -23.88
C ARG A 205 0.22 -10.72 -24.86
N ALA A 206 -0.05 -9.48 -24.43
CA ALA A 206 0.25 -8.28 -25.22
C ALA A 206 1.70 -7.80 -25.11
N GLY A 207 2.57 -8.50 -24.37
CA GLY A 207 3.98 -8.16 -24.21
C GLY A 207 4.22 -6.94 -23.31
N ALA A 208 3.53 -6.85 -22.17
CA ALA A 208 3.69 -5.76 -21.22
C ALA A 208 5.11 -5.73 -20.61
N HIS A 209 5.73 -4.54 -20.60
CA HIS A 209 7.01 -4.27 -19.95
C HIS A 209 6.77 -3.44 -18.69
N LEU A 210 7.07 -4.00 -17.52
CA LEU A 210 6.90 -3.34 -16.23
C LEU A 210 7.89 -3.87 -15.18
N ASP A 211 8.23 -3.05 -14.20
CA ASP A 211 9.06 -3.43 -13.04
C ASP A 211 8.20 -3.89 -11.87
N ALA A 212 6.99 -3.33 -11.76
CA ALA A 212 6.01 -3.69 -10.75
C ALA A 212 4.60 -3.81 -11.32
N TYR A 213 3.82 -4.75 -10.80
CA TYR A 213 2.37 -4.80 -11.02
C TYR A 213 1.67 -4.01 -9.91
N ALA A 214 0.97 -2.95 -10.29
CA ALA A 214 0.15 -2.16 -9.37
C ALA A 214 -1.27 -2.75 -9.28
N HIS A 215 -1.88 -2.66 -8.09
CA HIS A 215 -3.22 -3.18 -7.82
C HIS A 215 -3.89 -2.42 -6.68
N HIS A 216 -5.22 -2.34 -6.71
CA HIS A 216 -6.08 -1.73 -5.69
C HIS A 216 -6.89 -2.82 -4.99
N PRO A 217 -6.39 -3.45 -3.91
CA PRO A 217 -7.04 -4.61 -3.29
C PRO A 217 -8.16 -4.22 -2.32
N HIS A 218 -9.04 -3.29 -2.70
CA HIS A 218 -10.18 -2.91 -1.87
C HIS A 218 -11.05 -4.11 -1.50
N PRO A 219 -11.65 -4.14 -0.29
CA PRO A 219 -12.58 -5.18 0.11
C PRO A 219 -13.84 -5.14 -0.78
N LEU A 220 -14.40 -6.30 -1.06
CA LEU A 220 -15.61 -6.44 -1.87
C LEU A 220 -16.89 -6.40 -1.02
N SER A 221 -16.75 -6.54 0.30
CA SER A 221 -17.84 -6.50 1.27
C SER A 221 -17.33 -6.06 2.66
N PRO A 222 -18.21 -5.58 3.56
CA PRO A 222 -17.84 -5.24 4.94
C PRO A 222 -17.49 -6.47 5.80
N ALA A 223 -17.74 -7.68 5.30
CA ALA A 223 -17.38 -8.94 5.95
C ALA A 223 -15.92 -9.34 5.70
N GLU A 224 -15.28 -8.80 4.65
CA GLU A 224 -13.88 -9.10 4.36
C GLU A 224 -12.93 -8.41 5.33
N THR A 225 -11.96 -9.19 5.82
CA THR A 225 -10.81 -8.68 6.57
C THR A 225 -9.56 -8.73 5.70
N PRO A 226 -8.41 -8.20 6.11
CA PRO A 226 -7.17 -8.38 5.35
C PRO A 226 -6.72 -9.83 5.16
N PHE A 227 -7.20 -10.76 6.01
CA PHE A 227 -6.81 -12.17 6.00
C PHE A 227 -7.92 -13.15 5.62
N THR A 228 -9.18 -12.73 5.70
CA THR A 228 -10.32 -13.64 5.50
C THR A 228 -11.38 -13.02 4.61
N GLY A 229 -12.00 -13.85 3.79
CA GLY A 229 -13.01 -13.45 2.82
C GLY A 229 -12.52 -13.62 1.39
N GLY A 230 -13.05 -12.81 0.50
CA GLY A 230 -12.81 -12.95 -0.93
C GLY A 230 -13.55 -14.15 -1.54
N CYS A 231 -13.22 -14.45 -2.77
CA CYS A 231 -13.85 -15.52 -3.54
C CYS A 231 -12.76 -16.46 -4.08
N SER A 232 -12.78 -17.73 -3.67
CA SER A 232 -11.77 -18.71 -4.07
C SER A 232 -11.87 -19.13 -5.55
N TRP A 233 -13.06 -19.09 -6.14
CA TRP A 233 -13.32 -19.50 -7.53
C TRP A 233 -13.46 -18.35 -8.54
N CYS A 234 -13.73 -17.13 -8.09
CA CYS A 234 -13.81 -15.98 -8.98
C CYS A 234 -12.42 -15.38 -9.25
N ARG A 235 -12.35 -14.52 -10.27
CA ARG A 235 -11.11 -13.86 -10.70
C ARG A 235 -10.91 -12.46 -10.12
N THR A 236 -11.54 -12.21 -8.95
CA THR A 236 -11.37 -11.00 -8.15
C THR A 236 -10.11 -11.13 -7.28
N ILE A 237 -9.52 -9.99 -6.96
CA ILE A 237 -8.39 -9.90 -6.03
C ILE A 237 -8.68 -8.77 -5.05
N SER A 238 -8.82 -9.12 -3.76
CA SER A 238 -8.88 -8.17 -2.65
C SER A 238 -7.73 -8.42 -1.70
N MET A 239 -7.62 -7.63 -0.63
CA MET A 239 -6.57 -7.84 0.37
C MET A 239 -6.64 -9.24 1.00
N ALA A 240 -7.85 -9.80 1.17
CA ALA A 240 -8.07 -11.15 1.66
C ALA A 240 -7.47 -12.24 0.74
N THR A 241 -7.35 -11.96 -0.56
CA THR A 241 -6.83 -12.90 -1.57
C THR A 241 -5.50 -12.45 -2.17
N LEU A 242 -4.68 -11.74 -1.40
CA LEU A 242 -3.39 -11.18 -1.84
C LEU A 242 -2.43 -12.25 -2.36
N ASP A 243 -2.48 -13.50 -1.84
CA ASP A 243 -1.65 -14.60 -2.34
C ASP A 243 -1.92 -14.88 -3.81
N ARG A 244 -3.19 -14.77 -4.25
CA ARG A 244 -3.53 -14.88 -5.67
C ARG A 244 -2.84 -13.81 -6.51
N LEU A 245 -2.75 -12.56 -6.03
CA LEU A 245 -2.02 -11.51 -6.74
C LEU A 245 -0.54 -11.87 -6.90
N VAL A 246 0.07 -12.38 -5.83
CA VAL A 246 1.47 -12.83 -5.85
C VAL A 246 1.69 -13.95 -6.87
N ASP A 247 0.82 -14.95 -6.88
CA ASP A 247 0.93 -16.10 -7.76
C ASP A 247 0.67 -15.75 -9.23
N GLU A 248 -0.39 -15.00 -9.51
CA GLU A 248 -0.72 -14.54 -10.87
C GLU A 248 0.37 -13.61 -11.43
N THR A 249 0.87 -12.67 -10.63
CA THR A 249 1.97 -11.79 -11.04
C THR A 249 3.23 -12.60 -11.36
N ARG A 250 3.55 -13.60 -10.54
CA ARG A 250 4.68 -14.49 -10.80
C ARG A 250 4.51 -15.30 -12.07
N ALA A 251 3.32 -15.84 -12.29
CA ALA A 251 3.00 -16.66 -13.46
C ALA A 251 3.05 -15.86 -14.77
N VAL A 252 2.59 -14.61 -14.75
CA VAL A 252 2.47 -13.78 -15.96
C VAL A 252 3.74 -13.00 -16.26
N PHE A 253 4.40 -12.41 -15.25
CA PHE A 253 5.52 -11.48 -15.42
C PHE A 253 6.85 -11.98 -14.83
N GLY A 254 6.83 -13.16 -14.19
CA GLY A 254 8.03 -13.74 -13.58
C GLY A 254 8.29 -13.32 -12.15
N SER A 255 9.27 -13.99 -11.52
CA SER A 255 9.54 -13.86 -10.08
C SER A 255 10.20 -12.54 -9.66
N ARG A 256 10.75 -11.78 -10.59
CA ARG A 256 11.41 -10.48 -10.31
C ARG A 256 10.45 -9.31 -10.24
N THR A 257 9.26 -9.42 -10.83
CA THR A 257 8.26 -8.34 -10.84
C THR A 257 7.78 -8.04 -9.43
N ARG A 258 7.89 -6.78 -9.00
CA ARG A 258 7.43 -6.31 -7.70
C ARG A 258 5.91 -6.11 -7.71
N ILE A 259 5.32 -5.92 -6.53
CA ILE A 259 3.89 -5.66 -6.37
C ILE A 259 3.72 -4.35 -5.60
N TRP A 260 2.91 -3.45 -6.14
CA TRP A 260 2.54 -2.20 -5.50
C TRP A 260 1.04 -2.18 -5.22
N LEU A 261 0.66 -2.13 -3.95
CA LEU A 261 -0.72 -1.96 -3.53
C LEU A 261 -1.00 -0.45 -3.42
N THR A 262 -1.52 0.12 -4.51
CA THR A 262 -1.52 1.58 -4.72
C THR A 262 -2.81 2.28 -4.31
N GLU A 263 -3.82 1.54 -3.88
CA GLU A 263 -4.99 2.03 -3.14
C GLU A 263 -5.55 0.89 -2.28
N LEU A 264 -5.77 1.16 -1.00
CA LEU A 264 -6.51 0.28 -0.10
C LEU A 264 -7.28 1.12 0.91
N GLY A 265 -8.59 0.95 0.97
CA GLY A 265 -9.44 1.61 1.95
C GLY A 265 -10.58 0.73 2.44
N TYR A 266 -10.80 0.72 3.74
CA TYR A 266 -11.97 0.13 4.38
C TYR A 266 -12.93 1.24 4.73
N GLN A 267 -14.08 1.29 4.07
CA GLN A 267 -15.10 2.31 4.31
C GLN A 267 -15.71 2.21 5.71
N THR A 268 -16.24 3.31 6.23
CA THR A 268 -16.77 3.34 7.60
C THR A 268 -18.29 3.56 7.66
N ASN A 269 -18.91 2.86 8.60
CA ASN A 269 -20.30 3.06 8.98
C ASN A 269 -20.36 3.53 10.45
N PRO A 270 -20.90 4.71 10.75
CA PRO A 270 -21.37 5.69 9.79
C PRO A 270 -20.24 6.30 8.95
N PRO A 271 -20.49 6.87 7.72
CA PRO A 271 -21.83 7.04 7.16
C PRO A 271 -22.25 5.96 6.15
N ASP A 272 -21.31 5.16 5.58
CA ASP A 272 -21.62 4.17 4.55
C ASP A 272 -22.28 2.92 5.15
N LYS A 273 -23.58 2.73 4.89
CA LYS A 273 -24.36 1.58 5.38
C LYS A 273 -24.18 0.31 4.55
N ILE A 274 -23.54 0.38 3.37
CA ILE A 274 -23.43 -0.73 2.40
C ILE A 274 -22.09 -1.44 2.55
N LEU A 275 -21.00 -0.70 2.45
CA LEU A 275 -19.64 -1.24 2.50
C LEU A 275 -18.91 -0.88 3.80
N GLY A 276 -19.48 0.01 4.61
CA GLY A 276 -18.85 0.52 5.81
C GLY A 276 -18.76 -0.48 6.96
N VAL A 277 -17.60 -0.50 7.61
CA VAL A 277 -17.37 -1.16 8.90
C VAL A 277 -17.35 -0.11 10.02
N ASN A 278 -17.57 -0.50 11.28
CA ASN A 278 -17.40 0.47 12.37
C ASN A 278 -15.92 0.90 12.52
N TRP A 279 -15.70 2.05 13.15
CA TRP A 279 -14.36 2.64 13.28
C TRP A 279 -13.33 1.74 13.96
N ALA A 280 -13.76 0.92 14.95
CA ALA A 280 -12.87 -0.02 15.61
C ALA A 280 -12.41 -1.15 14.67
N LYS A 281 -13.30 -1.64 13.80
CA LYS A 281 -12.95 -2.60 12.73
C LYS A 281 -12.04 -1.96 11.69
N GLN A 282 -12.33 -0.73 11.24
CA GLN A 282 -11.44 -0.03 10.30
C GLN A 282 -10.03 0.11 10.88
N ALA A 283 -9.90 0.58 12.13
CA ALA A 283 -8.61 0.72 12.79
C ALA A 283 -7.84 -0.62 12.83
N ARG A 284 -8.51 -1.69 13.21
CA ARG A 284 -7.92 -3.03 13.21
C ARG A 284 -7.49 -3.46 11.81
N PHE A 285 -8.34 -3.28 10.80
CA PHE A 285 -8.07 -3.71 9.43
C PHE A 285 -6.94 -2.91 8.79
N VAL A 286 -6.78 -1.64 9.13
CA VAL A 286 -5.64 -0.82 8.69
C VAL A 286 -4.31 -1.37 9.21
N ALA A 287 -4.25 -1.79 10.49
CA ALA A 287 -3.04 -2.43 11.05
C ALA A 287 -2.82 -3.84 10.47
N GLU A 288 -3.88 -4.67 10.40
CA GLU A 288 -3.82 -6.02 9.84
C GLU A 288 -3.45 -6.02 8.35
N ALA A 289 -3.87 -5.01 7.58
CA ALA A 289 -3.50 -4.86 6.17
C ALA A 289 -2.00 -4.56 5.99
N GLN A 290 -1.41 -3.77 6.88
CA GLN A 290 0.02 -3.52 6.88
C GLN A 290 0.81 -4.80 7.21
N LEU A 291 0.36 -5.59 8.19
CA LEU A 291 0.93 -6.91 8.46
C LEU A 291 0.80 -7.82 7.24
N ARG A 292 -0.38 -7.89 6.62
CA ARG A 292 -0.63 -8.74 5.44
C ARG A 292 0.27 -8.37 4.25
N ALA A 293 0.48 -7.07 4.01
CA ALA A 293 1.41 -6.58 2.99
C ALA A 293 2.86 -6.88 3.35
N TYR A 294 3.23 -6.79 4.64
CA TYR A 294 4.56 -7.12 5.14
C TYR A 294 4.90 -8.61 4.97
N GLU A 295 3.95 -9.49 5.24
CA GLU A 295 4.13 -10.95 5.09
C GLU A 295 4.13 -11.39 3.61
N ALA A 296 3.48 -10.63 2.72
CA ALA A 296 3.39 -10.99 1.32
C ALA A 296 4.72 -10.76 0.58
N SER A 297 5.22 -11.80 -0.08
CA SER A 297 6.45 -11.70 -0.84
C SER A 297 6.34 -10.70 -1.99
N ARG A 298 7.37 -9.90 -2.22
CA ARG A 298 7.52 -8.95 -3.33
C ARG A 298 6.61 -7.71 -3.28
N VAL A 299 5.84 -7.50 -2.19
CA VAL A 299 5.09 -6.28 -1.98
C VAL A 299 6.03 -5.19 -1.46
N ASP A 300 6.15 -4.08 -2.21
CA ASP A 300 7.02 -2.95 -1.86
C ASP A 300 6.24 -1.74 -1.33
N LEU A 301 4.98 -1.59 -1.74
CA LEU A 301 4.15 -0.45 -1.39
C LEU A 301 2.80 -0.90 -0.86
N LEU A 302 2.32 -0.21 0.17
CA LEU A 302 0.92 -0.20 0.60
C LEU A 302 0.47 1.24 0.80
N VAL A 303 -0.52 1.66 0.02
CA VAL A 303 -1.03 3.03 0.00
C VAL A 303 -2.46 3.05 0.53
N GLN A 304 -2.68 3.75 1.63
CA GLN A 304 -3.99 4.02 2.20
C GLN A 304 -4.78 4.97 1.28
N TYR A 305 -5.99 4.59 0.95
CA TYR A 305 -6.97 5.40 0.23
C TYR A 305 -8.00 5.90 1.23
N LEU A 306 -8.00 7.01 1.62
CA LEU A 306 -7.77 8.40 1.66
C LEU A 306 -7.18 8.84 3.02
N VAL A 307 -6.81 10.13 3.13
CA VAL A 307 -6.58 10.84 4.40
C VAL A 307 -7.92 11.26 5.00
N ARG A 308 -8.79 11.88 4.20
CA ARG A 308 -10.10 12.38 4.61
C ARG A 308 -11.23 11.75 3.79
N ASP A 309 -12.34 11.47 4.44
CA ASP A 309 -13.56 11.01 3.75
C ASP A 309 -14.02 11.99 2.69
N GLU A 310 -14.47 11.48 1.55
CA GLU A 310 -15.06 12.32 0.50
C GLU A 310 -16.42 12.91 0.95
N PRO A 311 -16.74 14.15 0.57
CA PRO A 311 -17.98 14.82 1.01
C PRO A 311 -19.26 14.11 0.55
N LYS A 312 -19.20 13.44 -0.61
CA LYS A 312 -20.35 12.74 -1.19
C LYS A 312 -20.50 11.35 -0.61
N LEU A 313 -21.64 11.05 0.03
CA LEU A 313 -21.91 9.74 0.65
C LEU A 313 -21.78 8.54 -0.32
N GLY A 314 -22.07 8.71 -1.60
CA GLY A 314 -21.91 7.65 -2.61
C GLY A 314 -20.47 7.47 -3.13
N ALA A 315 -19.53 8.27 -2.61
CA ALA A 315 -18.10 8.16 -2.87
C ALA A 315 -17.39 7.39 -1.73
N TRP A 316 -16.12 7.69 -1.45
CA TRP A 316 -15.33 6.88 -0.52
C TRP A 316 -15.31 7.45 0.89
N GLN A 317 -15.66 6.62 1.88
CA GLN A 317 -15.66 6.93 3.31
C GLN A 317 -14.53 6.16 4.04
N SER A 318 -13.40 5.99 3.37
CA SER A 318 -12.27 5.19 3.85
C SER A 318 -11.15 6.01 4.49
N GLY A 319 -11.35 7.34 4.61
CA GLY A 319 -10.38 8.25 5.20
C GLY A 319 -9.99 7.88 6.62
N LEU A 320 -8.81 8.36 7.03
CA LEU A 320 -8.33 8.33 8.41
C LEU A 320 -9.00 9.41 9.26
N GLU A 321 -9.62 10.38 8.58
CA GLU A 321 -10.48 11.41 9.13
C GLU A 321 -11.87 11.39 8.47
N THR A 322 -12.85 11.93 9.16
CA THR A 322 -14.17 12.22 8.57
C THR A 322 -14.12 13.45 7.66
N VAL A 323 -15.18 13.69 6.88
CA VAL A 323 -15.36 14.94 6.08
C VAL A 323 -15.14 16.21 6.91
N ALA A 324 -15.58 16.21 8.18
CA ALA A 324 -15.43 17.33 9.10
C ALA A 324 -14.06 17.41 9.79
N GLY A 325 -13.08 16.60 9.39
CA GLY A 325 -11.75 16.58 10.00
C GLY A 325 -11.67 15.89 11.37
N LYS A 326 -12.70 15.16 11.78
CA LYS A 326 -12.63 14.37 13.01
C LYS A 326 -11.76 13.14 12.78
N VAL A 327 -10.66 13.04 13.52
CA VAL A 327 -9.72 11.93 13.45
C VAL A 327 -10.40 10.62 13.88
N LYS A 328 -10.27 9.58 13.04
CA LYS A 328 -10.75 8.22 13.35
C LYS A 328 -9.64 7.42 14.05
N PRO A 329 -9.97 6.38 14.84
CA PRO A 329 -8.97 5.51 15.44
C PRO A 329 -8.02 4.85 14.42
N ALA A 330 -8.42 4.74 13.17
CA ALA A 330 -7.61 4.23 12.08
C ALA A 330 -6.34 5.06 11.83
N MET A 331 -6.34 6.36 12.10
CA MET A 331 -5.15 7.23 12.04
C MET A 331 -4.03 6.69 12.93
N ALA A 332 -4.34 6.34 14.18
CA ALA A 332 -3.36 5.77 15.10
C ALA A 332 -2.88 4.37 14.66
N SER A 333 -3.77 3.55 14.06
CA SER A 333 -3.39 2.26 13.47
C SER A 333 -2.53 2.41 12.22
N PHE A 334 -2.74 3.46 11.45
CA PHE A 334 -1.90 3.78 10.29
C PHE A 334 -0.51 4.23 10.74
N THR A 335 -0.43 5.15 11.69
CA THR A 335 0.84 5.76 12.18
C THR A 335 1.69 4.78 12.98
N LEU A 336 1.05 4.02 13.89
CA LEU A 336 1.70 3.11 14.82
C LEU A 336 0.96 1.76 14.84
N PRO A 337 1.08 0.94 13.77
CA PRO A 337 0.36 -0.32 13.67
C PRO A 337 0.83 -1.34 14.67
N LEU A 338 -0.13 -2.09 15.24
CA LEU A 338 0.09 -3.30 16.02
C LEU A 338 -0.93 -4.34 15.58
N ALA A 339 -0.48 -5.55 15.24
CA ALA A 339 -1.34 -6.66 14.86
C ALA A 339 -0.86 -7.97 15.49
N GLN A 340 -1.82 -8.87 15.76
CA GLN A 340 -1.53 -10.24 16.19
C GLN A 340 -1.17 -11.08 14.96
N VAL A 341 -0.04 -11.78 15.01
CA VAL A 341 0.40 -12.73 13.98
C VAL A 341 -0.15 -14.12 14.29
N SER A 342 0.05 -14.61 15.52
CA SER A 342 -0.39 -15.95 15.93
C SER A 342 -0.49 -16.04 17.45
N ARG A 343 -1.15 -17.10 17.94
CA ARG A 343 -1.18 -17.45 19.38
C ARG A 343 -1.10 -18.96 19.54
N THR A 344 -0.28 -19.40 20.51
CA THR A 344 -0.18 -20.80 20.94
C THR A 344 -0.17 -20.81 22.45
N GLY A 345 -1.26 -21.30 23.07
CA GLY A 345 -1.43 -21.26 24.52
C GLY A 345 -1.37 -19.80 25.04
N PRO A 346 -0.53 -19.52 26.05
CA PRO A 346 -0.34 -18.17 26.58
C PRO A 346 0.64 -17.31 25.79
N ALA A 347 1.29 -17.86 24.76
CA ALA A 347 2.27 -17.15 23.93
C ALA A 347 1.56 -16.52 22.72
N THR A 348 1.63 -15.20 22.61
CA THR A 348 1.10 -14.43 21.48
C THR A 348 2.24 -13.77 20.73
N ARG A 349 2.34 -14.03 19.42
CA ARG A 349 3.25 -13.34 18.53
C ARG A 349 2.54 -12.12 17.94
N VAL A 350 3.16 -10.97 18.10
CA VAL A 350 2.68 -9.69 17.57
C VAL A 350 3.71 -9.09 16.63
N TRP A 351 3.23 -8.35 15.66
CA TRP A 351 3.98 -7.54 14.71
C TRP A 351 3.59 -6.07 14.87
N GLY A 352 4.54 -5.18 14.62
CA GLY A 352 4.26 -3.75 14.59
C GLY A 352 5.34 -2.97 13.85
N GLN A 353 5.07 -1.68 13.66
CA GLN A 353 6.00 -0.73 13.06
C GLN A 353 5.96 0.61 13.78
N VAL A 354 7.14 1.20 14.00
CA VAL A 354 7.32 2.60 14.41
C VAL A 354 7.98 3.32 13.24
N ARG A 355 7.22 4.16 12.52
CA ARG A 355 7.71 4.79 11.28
C ARG A 355 8.27 6.20 11.46
N THR A 356 7.89 6.88 12.54
CA THR A 356 8.39 8.23 12.83
C THR A 356 9.90 8.21 13.05
N GLY A 357 10.63 9.07 12.34
CA GLY A 357 12.09 9.15 12.38
C GLY A 357 12.82 8.12 11.50
N THR A 358 14.13 7.93 11.72
CA THR A 358 15.01 7.06 10.92
C THR A 358 15.78 6.06 11.79
N GLY A 359 16.15 4.91 11.22
CA GLY A 359 16.93 3.88 11.90
C GLY A 359 16.11 3.04 12.89
N ARG A 360 16.80 2.42 13.85
CA ARG A 360 16.16 1.65 14.91
C ARG A 360 15.40 2.54 15.87
N ARG A 361 14.23 2.10 16.31
CA ARG A 361 13.34 2.86 17.19
C ARG A 361 13.05 2.10 18.47
N PRO A 362 13.12 2.76 19.65
CA PRO A 362 12.67 2.15 20.87
C PRO A 362 11.15 1.95 20.83
N TYR A 363 10.67 0.85 21.38
CA TYR A 363 9.26 0.59 21.56
C TYR A 363 8.97 -0.17 22.85
N ILE A 364 7.77 -0.02 23.35
CA ILE A 364 7.28 -0.70 24.54
C ILE A 364 5.93 -1.37 24.22
N LEU A 365 5.85 -2.68 24.40
CA LEU A 365 4.56 -3.36 24.44
C LEU A 365 3.96 -3.24 25.84
N GLN A 366 2.67 -2.89 25.91
CA GLN A 366 1.93 -2.73 27.15
C GLN A 366 0.67 -3.60 27.13
N ARG A 367 0.30 -4.14 28.29
CA ARG A 367 -0.99 -4.80 28.51
C ARG A 367 -1.84 -4.03 29.50
N ARG A 368 -3.14 -4.12 29.38
CA ARG A 368 -4.09 -3.56 30.34
C ARG A 368 -4.05 -4.36 31.65
N ALA A 369 -3.96 -3.65 32.76
CA ALA A 369 -4.04 -4.21 34.13
C ALA A 369 -4.95 -3.31 34.98
N GLY A 370 -6.23 -3.64 35.05
CA GLY A 370 -7.26 -2.77 35.63
C GLY A 370 -7.40 -1.48 34.83
N VAL A 371 -7.15 -0.33 35.43
CA VAL A 371 -7.17 0.98 34.80
C VAL A 371 -5.83 1.35 34.16
N ASP A 372 -4.75 0.67 34.48
CA ASP A 372 -3.40 1.01 34.08
C ASP A 372 -2.89 0.23 32.88
N TRP A 373 -1.83 0.73 32.26
CA TRP A 373 -1.06 0.07 31.22
C TRP A 373 0.31 -0.32 31.79
N VAL A 374 0.56 -1.63 31.86
CA VAL A 374 1.84 -2.15 32.36
C VAL A 374 2.67 -2.72 31.21
N ARG A 375 3.97 -2.56 31.28
CA ARG A 375 4.90 -3.08 30.27
C ARG A 375 4.86 -4.61 30.22
N VAL A 376 4.93 -5.16 29.02
CA VAL A 376 5.05 -6.58 28.74
C VAL A 376 6.45 -6.87 28.19
N GLY A 377 7.22 -7.64 28.96
CA GLY A 377 8.62 -7.90 28.59
C GLY A 377 9.55 -6.72 28.81
N VAL A 378 10.74 -6.77 28.20
CA VAL A 378 11.73 -5.68 28.24
C VAL A 378 11.48 -4.67 27.12
N ALA A 379 11.94 -3.43 27.30
CA ALA A 379 12.00 -2.46 26.20
C ALA A 379 12.91 -3.01 25.08
N ALA A 380 12.58 -2.71 23.85
CA ALA A 380 13.31 -3.22 22.70
C ALA A 380 13.33 -2.15 21.58
N GLU A 381 14.14 -2.42 20.58
CA GLU A 381 14.24 -1.61 19.37
C GLU A 381 13.69 -2.37 18.17
N THR A 382 13.17 -1.63 17.22
CA THR A 382 12.78 -2.12 15.88
C THR A 382 14.03 -2.45 15.05
N ASN A 383 13.84 -3.03 13.88
CA ASN A 383 14.88 -3.02 12.86
C ASN A 383 15.06 -1.61 12.25
N VAL A 384 16.01 -1.43 11.35
CA VAL A 384 16.32 -0.14 10.71
C VAL A 384 15.18 0.45 9.86
N LEU A 385 14.17 -0.37 9.50
CA LEU A 385 12.97 0.04 8.79
C LEU A 385 11.77 0.27 9.73
N GLY A 386 12.00 0.22 11.03
CA GLY A 386 10.98 0.46 12.04
C GLY A 386 10.11 -0.76 12.37
N PHE A 387 10.33 -1.93 11.78
CA PHE A 387 9.53 -3.14 12.03
C PHE A 387 10.04 -3.93 13.23
N PHE A 388 9.10 -4.62 13.89
CA PHE A 388 9.42 -5.66 14.88
C PHE A 388 8.41 -6.80 14.83
N GLU A 389 8.86 -7.98 15.19
CA GLU A 389 8.03 -9.10 15.61
C GLU A 389 8.46 -9.54 17.00
N ARG A 390 7.50 -9.88 17.85
CA ARG A 390 7.79 -10.32 19.22
C ARG A 390 6.76 -11.28 19.75
N THR A 391 7.24 -12.32 20.43
CA THR A 391 6.39 -13.20 21.24
C THR A 391 6.32 -12.68 22.66
N VAL A 392 5.11 -12.50 23.17
CA VAL A 392 4.83 -12.08 24.56
C VAL A 392 3.89 -13.06 25.24
N ARG A 393 3.95 -13.12 26.57
CA ARG A 393 2.98 -13.89 27.35
C ARG A 393 1.70 -13.07 27.49
N ALA A 394 0.70 -13.41 26.66
CA ALA A 394 -0.60 -12.77 26.64
C ALA A 394 -1.65 -13.81 26.24
N ALA A 395 -2.53 -14.18 27.15
CA ALA A 395 -3.62 -15.11 26.90
C ALA A 395 -4.75 -14.46 26.08
N GLN A 396 -5.67 -15.26 25.59
CA GLN A 396 -6.89 -14.78 24.94
C GLN A 396 -7.62 -13.76 25.82
N GLY A 397 -8.16 -12.71 25.20
CA GLY A 397 -8.82 -11.61 25.90
C GLY A 397 -7.87 -10.52 26.42
N THR A 398 -6.55 -10.77 26.49
CA THR A 398 -5.59 -9.74 26.92
C THR A 398 -5.63 -8.56 25.97
N GLN A 399 -5.73 -7.36 26.52
CA GLN A 399 -5.62 -6.11 25.76
C GLN A 399 -4.15 -5.68 25.69
N LEU A 400 -3.65 -5.48 24.47
CA LEU A 400 -2.28 -5.04 24.19
C LEU A 400 -2.28 -3.73 23.40
N ARG A 401 -1.26 -2.91 23.61
CA ARG A 401 -0.93 -1.76 22.76
C ARG A 401 0.58 -1.61 22.58
N LEU A 402 0.95 -1.00 21.48
CA LEU A 402 2.29 -0.50 21.23
C LEU A 402 2.38 0.94 21.77
N TYR A 403 3.45 1.27 22.46
CA TYR A 403 3.77 2.61 22.93
C TYR A 403 5.14 3.03 22.38
N ASP A 404 5.17 4.16 21.72
CA ASP A 404 6.38 4.82 21.25
C ASP A 404 6.82 5.84 22.32
N PRO A 405 7.95 5.63 23.01
CA PRO A 405 8.40 6.54 24.07
C PRO A 405 8.96 7.87 23.54
N GLU A 406 9.40 7.94 22.28
CA GLU A 406 9.94 9.16 21.68
C GLU A 406 8.83 10.16 21.36
N THR A 407 7.75 9.70 20.71
CA THR A 407 6.60 10.54 20.38
C THR A 407 5.52 10.57 21.44
N ARG A 408 5.61 9.70 22.46
CA ARG A 408 4.59 9.47 23.50
C ARG A 408 3.23 9.07 22.94
N ARG A 409 3.20 8.48 21.74
CA ARG A 409 1.97 7.99 21.09
C ARG A 409 1.75 6.51 21.37
N SER A 410 0.50 6.08 21.32
CA SER A 410 0.13 4.67 21.45
C SER A 410 -0.67 4.21 20.24
N SER A 411 -0.49 2.94 19.86
CA SER A 411 -1.39 2.29 18.92
C SER A 411 -2.80 2.17 19.51
N PRO A 412 -3.84 1.94 18.72
CA PRO A 412 -5.09 1.39 19.22
C PRO A 412 -4.85 0.07 19.94
N THR A 413 -5.76 -0.23 20.87
CA THR A 413 -5.73 -1.49 21.61
C THR A 413 -6.13 -2.65 20.72
N ILE A 414 -5.32 -3.70 20.70
CA ILE A 414 -5.72 -5.00 20.14
C ILE A 414 -6.16 -5.93 21.28
N ILE A 415 -7.14 -6.78 21.01
CA ILE A 415 -7.58 -7.85 21.91
C ILE A 415 -7.03 -9.17 21.36
N VAL A 416 -6.23 -9.86 22.16
CA VAL A 416 -5.66 -11.18 21.82
C VAL A 416 -6.79 -12.18 21.59
N ARG A 417 -6.77 -12.89 20.45
CA ARG A 417 -7.80 -13.84 20.00
C ARG A 417 -7.33 -15.29 20.08
#